data_f1a4b0352579571dad989a86205078e8
#
_entry.id   f1a4b0352579571dad989a86205078e8
#
_cell.length_a   1.000
_cell.length_b   1.000
_cell.length_c   1.000
_cell.angle_alpha   90.00
_cell.angle_beta   90.00
_cell.angle_gamma   90.00
#
_symmetry.space_group_name_H-M   'P 1'
#
loop_
_entity.id
_entity.type
_entity.pdbx_description
1 polymer ?
#
loop_
_entity_poly.entity_id
_entity_poly.type
_entity_poly.pdbx_seq_one_letter_code
_entity_poly.pdbx_strand_id
1 'polypeptide(L)'
;MISTPKEQELDSFKVNGQEGENDVKMTPDFIPMIRIIFWNSMGFFFFSFLIPHVINQLLEASPTELGFAFSIQMIGGLLSAPLVGYLTDRVSRKLLILIGSFGRAACYILMYIGILLSSLLLFTAGMFILGFFVGFFWTPLDTLISEKSNKTNRSFAFGKRGGMIGKGNLVGSIISITIFSFSNIFVPENLFLVYSPLLLFALSNVLGGFIFHFKVDENLTFDKHIFNLFPSSVETSVVSKEPVISEAPLESRNNLAIGFFIGFSVLVIAFMTSNFNQSLAFPFFQGYLNDELNILDPTLVMLIYFPSQIISLLLAPKLGKIADKINPVLGMVFVSGLGALVTGLIINSTSGYMFGILLLFDSTFAWGGNLILQNILSRISKIHRGKIFGAAQWLSLLGAVLGPIIGGLAYESIGTFAPFVISIFIELSVIPLYAIAIKALKPYMAEKVD
;
A
#
# COMPACT_ATOMS: atom_id res chain seq x y z
N MET A 1 38.31 -30.59 33.11
CA MET A 1 38.24 -31.29 31.81
C MET A 1 38.80 -30.32 30.77
N ILE A 2 39.98 -30.67 30.22
CA ILE A 2 40.63 -29.84 29.20
C ILE A 2 40.03 -30.30 27.87
N SER A 3 39.36 -29.40 27.13
CA SER A 3 38.80 -29.70 25.80
C SER A 3 39.92 -30.09 24.83
N THR A 4 39.67 -31.07 23.99
CA THR A 4 40.64 -31.55 23.02
C THR A 4 40.88 -30.51 21.92
N PRO A 5 42.08 -30.43 21.29
CA PRO A 5 42.37 -29.47 20.22
C PRO A 5 41.36 -29.50 19.06
N LYS A 6 40.74 -30.66 18.80
CA LYS A 6 39.69 -30.81 17.78
C LYS A 6 38.37 -30.11 18.14
N GLU A 7 38.02 -30.04 19.43
CA GLU A 7 36.81 -29.33 19.88
C GLU A 7 36.99 -27.82 19.79
N GLN A 8 38.20 -27.31 20.09
CA GLN A 8 38.51 -25.88 19.94
C GLN A 8 38.55 -25.44 18.46
N GLU A 9 39.03 -26.28 17.56
CA GLU A 9 39.00 -26.03 16.11
C GLU A 9 37.57 -26.05 15.56
N LEU A 10 36.72 -26.99 16.03
CA LEU A 10 35.31 -27.07 15.64
C LEU A 10 34.50 -25.86 16.14
N ASP A 11 34.77 -25.39 17.36
CA ASP A 11 34.10 -24.20 17.91
C ASP A 11 34.58 -22.91 17.22
N SER A 12 35.86 -22.79 16.85
CA SER A 12 36.35 -21.64 16.07
C SER A 12 35.76 -21.60 14.65
N PHE A 13 35.57 -22.76 14.02
CA PHE A 13 34.89 -22.85 12.72
C PHE A 13 33.40 -22.49 12.82
N LYS A 14 32.71 -22.87 13.92
CA LYS A 14 31.31 -22.50 14.17
C LYS A 14 31.15 -20.99 14.41
N VAL A 15 32.03 -20.40 15.19
CA VAL A 15 32.01 -18.93 15.47
C VAL A 15 32.29 -18.13 14.21
N ASN A 16 33.30 -18.52 13.42
CA ASN A 16 33.60 -17.84 12.16
C ASN A 16 32.51 -18.02 11.09
N GLY A 17 31.81 -19.19 11.07
CA GLY A 17 30.67 -19.42 10.19
C GLY A 17 29.45 -18.54 10.53
N GLN A 18 29.17 -18.38 11.83
CA GLN A 18 28.07 -17.53 12.31
C GLN A 18 28.36 -16.02 12.15
N GLU A 19 29.60 -15.59 12.32
CA GLU A 19 29.99 -14.20 12.05
C GLU A 19 29.89 -13.88 10.56
N GLY A 20 30.32 -14.77 9.68
CA GLY A 20 30.19 -14.59 8.22
C GLY A 20 28.74 -14.60 7.73
N GLU A 21 27.86 -15.40 8.35
CA GLU A 21 26.43 -15.45 8.04
C GLU A 21 25.71 -14.14 8.44
N ASN A 22 26.09 -13.52 9.55
CA ASN A 22 25.53 -12.26 10.02
C ASN A 22 25.88 -11.06 9.13
N ASP A 23 26.99 -11.12 8.40
CA ASP A 23 27.41 -10.07 7.47
C ASP A 23 26.63 -10.10 6.13
N VAL A 24 26.07 -11.26 5.74
CA VAL A 24 25.25 -11.39 4.53
C VAL A 24 23.81 -10.92 4.80
N LYS A 25 23.47 -9.77 4.29
CA LYS A 25 22.16 -9.13 4.56
C LYS A 25 21.06 -9.56 3.62
N MET A 26 21.35 -9.85 2.36
CA MET A 26 20.37 -10.16 1.31
C MET A 26 21.03 -10.91 0.15
N THR A 27 20.23 -11.52 -0.73
CA THR A 27 20.76 -12.15 -1.94
C THR A 27 21.37 -11.12 -2.90
N PRO A 28 22.35 -11.50 -3.76
CA PRO A 28 23.03 -10.60 -4.69
C PRO A 28 22.07 -9.91 -5.67
N ASP A 29 21.00 -10.58 -6.06
CA ASP A 29 19.98 -10.07 -6.99
C ASP A 29 18.86 -9.27 -6.32
N PHE A 30 18.94 -9.02 -5.00
CA PHE A 30 17.92 -8.27 -4.26
C PHE A 30 17.79 -6.82 -4.76
N ILE A 31 18.91 -6.12 -4.96
CA ILE A 31 18.87 -4.73 -5.44
C ILE A 31 18.36 -4.64 -6.89
N PRO A 32 18.83 -5.48 -7.84
CA PRO A 32 18.18 -5.61 -9.15
C PRO A 32 16.68 -5.88 -9.07
N MET A 33 16.25 -6.76 -8.17
CA MET A 33 14.85 -7.10 -7.97
C MET A 33 14.00 -5.89 -7.58
N ILE A 34 14.39 -5.13 -6.56
CA ILE A 34 13.59 -3.99 -6.13
C ILE A 34 13.58 -2.80 -7.10
N ARG A 35 14.49 -2.76 -8.09
CA ARG A 35 14.49 -1.72 -9.14
C ARG A 35 13.23 -1.75 -10.00
N ILE A 36 12.56 -2.90 -10.16
CA ILE A 36 11.28 -2.95 -10.86
C ILE A 36 10.23 -2.06 -10.18
N ILE A 37 10.31 -1.92 -8.85
CA ILE A 37 9.38 -1.07 -8.07
C ILE A 37 9.52 0.39 -8.48
N PHE A 38 10.76 0.87 -8.66
CA PHE A 38 11.01 2.23 -9.15
C PHE A 38 10.27 2.49 -10.46
N TRP A 39 10.45 1.62 -11.46
CA TRP A 39 9.82 1.75 -12.77
C TRP A 39 8.29 1.67 -12.70
N ASN A 40 7.77 0.75 -11.89
CA ASN A 40 6.33 0.54 -11.75
C ASN A 40 5.63 1.60 -10.88
N SER A 41 6.38 2.42 -10.14
CA SER A 41 5.81 3.46 -9.26
C SER A 41 5.83 4.86 -9.86
N MET A 42 6.41 5.06 -11.05
CA MET A 42 6.54 6.39 -11.67
C MET A 42 5.19 7.09 -11.90
N GLY A 43 4.12 6.33 -12.13
CA GLY A 43 2.80 6.87 -12.42
C GLY A 43 1.93 7.21 -11.20
N PHE A 44 2.29 6.80 -9.98
CA PHE A 44 1.37 6.81 -8.84
C PHE A 44 0.77 8.18 -8.50
N PHE A 45 1.60 9.20 -8.44
CA PHE A 45 1.13 10.55 -8.17
C PHE A 45 0.24 11.09 -9.30
N PHE A 46 0.73 10.95 -10.54
CA PHE A 46 0.01 11.48 -11.69
C PHE A 46 -1.37 10.84 -11.83
N PHE A 47 -1.50 9.57 -11.50
CA PHE A 47 -2.79 8.88 -11.46
C PHE A 47 -3.76 9.47 -10.45
N SER A 48 -3.29 9.81 -9.25
CA SER A 48 -4.13 10.40 -8.21
C SER A 48 -4.75 11.73 -8.66
N PHE A 49 -4.02 12.48 -9.48
CA PHE A 49 -4.49 13.72 -10.10
C PHE A 49 -5.30 13.45 -11.38
N LEU A 50 -4.78 12.59 -12.26
CA LEU A 50 -5.28 12.39 -13.61
C LEU A 50 -6.71 11.86 -13.63
N ILE A 51 -7.03 10.88 -12.78
CA ILE A 51 -8.33 10.21 -12.82
C ILE A 51 -9.47 11.18 -12.57
N PRO A 52 -9.51 11.98 -11.47
CA PRO A 52 -10.55 12.98 -11.29
C PRO A 52 -10.56 14.04 -12.39
N HIS A 53 -9.38 14.48 -12.86
CA HIS A 53 -9.25 15.47 -13.90
C HIS A 53 -9.89 15.01 -15.22
N VAL A 54 -9.54 13.79 -15.67
CA VAL A 54 -10.06 13.22 -16.91
C VAL A 54 -11.57 13.00 -16.83
N ILE A 55 -12.05 12.41 -15.74
CA ILE A 55 -13.46 12.06 -15.59
C ILE A 55 -14.31 13.32 -15.48
N ASN A 56 -13.95 14.28 -14.62
CA ASN A 56 -14.79 15.46 -14.38
C ASN A 56 -14.63 16.53 -15.45
N GLN A 57 -13.38 16.83 -15.90
CA GLN A 57 -13.15 17.99 -16.79
C GLN A 57 -13.07 17.63 -18.26
N LEU A 58 -12.50 16.46 -18.61
CA LEU A 58 -12.36 16.06 -20.01
C LEU A 58 -13.56 15.27 -20.51
N LEU A 59 -14.09 14.37 -19.69
CA LEU A 59 -15.23 13.51 -20.05
C LEU A 59 -16.57 14.06 -19.54
N GLU A 60 -16.54 15.17 -18.81
CA GLU A 60 -17.72 15.87 -18.26
C GLU A 60 -18.69 14.95 -17.49
N ALA A 61 -18.12 13.93 -16.84
CA ALA A 61 -18.88 12.94 -16.10
C ALA A 61 -19.28 13.47 -14.72
N SER A 62 -20.39 12.96 -14.19
CA SER A 62 -20.91 13.36 -12.89
C SER A 62 -20.02 12.89 -11.73
N PRO A 63 -20.12 13.50 -10.54
CA PRO A 63 -19.42 13.04 -9.33
C PRO A 63 -19.75 11.58 -8.98
N THR A 64 -20.97 11.13 -9.24
CA THR A 64 -21.37 9.73 -9.05
C THR A 64 -20.61 8.80 -10.00
N GLU A 65 -20.45 9.16 -11.27
CA GLU A 65 -19.67 8.38 -12.25
C GLU A 65 -18.18 8.34 -11.88
N LEU A 66 -17.64 9.45 -11.35
CA LEU A 66 -16.28 9.46 -10.77
C LEU A 66 -16.17 8.46 -9.63
N GLY A 67 -17.11 8.45 -8.71
CA GLY A 67 -17.17 7.49 -7.61
C GLY A 67 -17.21 6.04 -8.10
N PHE A 68 -18.05 5.74 -9.10
CA PHE A 68 -18.10 4.42 -9.73
C PHE A 68 -16.78 4.03 -10.40
N ALA A 69 -16.12 4.94 -11.10
CA ALA A 69 -14.85 4.67 -11.75
C ALA A 69 -13.75 4.27 -10.75
N PHE A 70 -13.63 4.96 -9.62
CA PHE A 70 -12.74 4.57 -8.55
C PHE A 70 -13.10 3.21 -7.93
N SER A 71 -14.39 2.96 -7.73
CA SER A 71 -14.89 1.71 -7.18
C SER A 71 -14.62 0.52 -8.11
N ILE A 72 -14.76 0.71 -9.42
CA ILE A 72 -14.44 -0.31 -10.43
C ILE A 72 -12.97 -0.71 -10.36
N GLN A 73 -12.05 0.24 -10.15
CA GLN A 73 -10.64 -0.07 -9.93
C GLN A 73 -10.44 -0.91 -8.67
N MET A 74 -11.10 -0.58 -7.56
CA MET A 74 -11.02 -1.34 -6.32
C MET A 74 -11.63 -2.75 -6.46
N ILE A 75 -12.72 -2.89 -7.22
CA ILE A 75 -13.32 -4.20 -7.56
C ILE A 75 -12.32 -5.06 -8.32
N GLY A 76 -11.56 -4.50 -9.28
CA GLY A 76 -10.49 -5.23 -9.95
C GLY A 76 -9.49 -5.84 -8.98
N GLY A 77 -9.03 -5.05 -7.99
CA GLY A 77 -8.14 -5.49 -6.91
C GLY A 77 -8.78 -6.56 -6.01
N LEU A 78 -10.03 -6.35 -5.62
CA LEU A 78 -10.80 -7.29 -4.79
C LEU A 78 -10.93 -8.68 -5.44
N LEU A 79 -11.21 -8.73 -6.74
CA LEU A 79 -11.34 -9.96 -7.49
C LEU A 79 -9.98 -10.65 -7.73
N SER A 80 -8.93 -9.88 -7.95
CA SER A 80 -7.60 -10.45 -8.18
C SER A 80 -6.95 -11.02 -6.92
N ALA A 81 -7.23 -10.46 -5.75
CA ALA A 81 -6.53 -10.81 -4.51
C ALA A 81 -6.59 -12.32 -4.15
N PRO A 82 -7.75 -13.00 -4.11
CA PRO A 82 -7.79 -14.43 -3.82
C PRO A 82 -7.15 -15.27 -4.93
N LEU A 83 -7.31 -14.86 -6.20
CA LEU A 83 -6.72 -15.54 -7.34
C LEU A 83 -5.18 -15.48 -7.27
N VAL A 84 -4.63 -14.30 -7.03
CA VAL A 84 -3.19 -14.10 -6.93
C VAL A 84 -2.62 -14.80 -5.71
N GLY A 85 -3.31 -14.76 -4.56
CA GLY A 85 -2.90 -15.51 -3.37
C GLY A 85 -2.75 -17.00 -3.67
N TYR A 86 -3.75 -17.59 -4.35
CA TYR A 86 -3.70 -19.00 -4.76
C TYR A 86 -2.59 -19.30 -5.78
N LEU A 87 -2.39 -18.41 -6.76
CA LEU A 87 -1.39 -18.60 -7.80
C LEU A 87 0.05 -18.41 -7.29
N THR A 88 0.28 -17.53 -6.32
CA THR A 88 1.61 -17.23 -5.77
C THR A 88 2.28 -18.47 -5.15
N ASP A 89 1.49 -19.41 -4.63
CA ASP A 89 1.98 -20.67 -4.05
C ASP A 89 2.20 -21.79 -5.09
N ARG A 90 1.68 -21.64 -6.32
CA ARG A 90 1.65 -22.71 -7.33
C ARG A 90 2.34 -22.39 -8.64
N VAL A 91 2.48 -21.11 -8.94
CA VAL A 91 3.05 -20.63 -10.21
C VAL A 91 4.30 -19.82 -9.90
N SER A 92 5.23 -19.73 -10.86
CA SER A 92 6.41 -18.86 -10.77
C SER A 92 6.03 -17.45 -10.37
N ARG A 93 6.55 -16.97 -9.24
CA ARG A 93 6.32 -15.60 -8.75
C ARG A 93 6.89 -14.58 -9.73
N LYS A 94 8.02 -14.92 -10.36
CA LYS A 94 8.62 -14.12 -11.42
C LYS A 94 7.66 -13.92 -12.59
N LEU A 95 6.98 -14.99 -13.02
CA LEU A 95 5.98 -14.92 -14.09
C LEU A 95 4.80 -14.04 -13.68
N LEU A 96 4.27 -14.20 -12.45
CA LEU A 96 3.16 -13.37 -11.96
C LEU A 96 3.52 -11.89 -11.92
N ILE A 97 4.72 -11.54 -11.44
CA ILE A 97 5.22 -10.16 -11.41
C ILE A 97 5.31 -9.58 -12.82
N LEU A 98 5.78 -10.36 -13.80
CA LEU A 98 5.85 -9.93 -15.19
C LEU A 98 4.46 -9.70 -15.79
N ILE A 99 3.51 -10.63 -15.54
CA ILE A 99 2.11 -10.47 -15.93
C ILE A 99 1.53 -9.19 -15.32
N GLY A 100 1.79 -8.93 -14.03
CA GLY A 100 1.37 -7.71 -13.35
C GLY A 100 1.98 -6.46 -13.98
N SER A 101 3.29 -6.46 -14.29
CA SER A 101 3.99 -5.31 -14.86
C SER A 101 3.52 -5.01 -16.29
N PHE A 102 3.47 -6.02 -17.16
CA PHE A 102 3.01 -5.85 -18.54
C PHE A 102 1.50 -5.58 -18.62
N GLY A 103 0.70 -6.22 -17.77
CA GLY A 103 -0.73 -5.95 -17.67
C GLY A 103 -1.01 -4.49 -17.29
N ARG A 104 -0.27 -3.92 -16.34
CA ARG A 104 -0.37 -2.49 -16.00
C ARG A 104 0.06 -1.59 -17.16
N ALA A 105 1.10 -1.95 -17.92
CA ALA A 105 1.46 -1.21 -19.12
C ALA A 105 0.32 -1.18 -20.15
N ALA A 106 -0.32 -2.31 -20.39
CA ALA A 106 -1.48 -2.39 -21.29
C ALA A 106 -2.66 -1.54 -20.79
N CYS A 107 -2.90 -1.50 -19.47
CA CYS A 107 -3.95 -0.64 -18.89
C CYS A 107 -3.69 0.84 -19.14
N TYR A 108 -2.45 1.30 -19.00
CA TYR A 108 -2.10 2.70 -19.27
C TYR A 108 -2.33 3.07 -20.73
N ILE A 109 -2.01 2.17 -21.66
CA ILE A 109 -2.30 2.36 -23.09
C ILE A 109 -3.81 2.38 -23.31
N LEU A 110 -4.59 1.48 -22.70
CA LEU A 110 -6.04 1.46 -22.84
C LEU A 110 -6.70 2.73 -22.30
N MET A 111 -6.26 3.22 -21.13
CA MET A 111 -6.74 4.49 -20.57
C MET A 111 -6.39 5.68 -21.46
N TYR A 112 -5.17 5.69 -22.01
CA TYR A 112 -4.75 6.70 -22.97
C TYR A 112 -5.63 6.72 -24.23
N ILE A 113 -5.94 5.55 -24.80
CA ILE A 113 -6.87 5.42 -25.93
C ILE A 113 -8.27 5.90 -25.53
N GLY A 114 -8.72 5.56 -24.31
CA GLY A 114 -10.00 6.04 -23.76
C GLY A 114 -10.07 7.56 -23.70
N ILE A 115 -8.98 8.24 -23.33
CA ILE A 115 -8.87 9.71 -23.35
C ILE A 115 -8.97 10.25 -24.77
N LEU A 116 -8.19 9.71 -25.71
CA LEU A 116 -8.18 10.17 -27.10
C LEU A 116 -9.53 10.00 -27.81
N LEU A 117 -10.29 8.97 -27.43
CA LEU A 117 -11.63 8.69 -27.96
C LEU A 117 -12.75 9.33 -27.12
N SER A 118 -12.41 10.11 -26.08
CA SER A 118 -13.37 10.68 -25.13
C SER A 118 -14.37 9.65 -24.59
N SER A 119 -13.91 8.43 -24.33
CA SER A 119 -14.74 7.30 -23.92
C SER A 119 -14.54 6.97 -22.43
N LEU A 120 -15.53 7.34 -21.60
CA LEU A 120 -15.57 6.97 -20.18
C LEU A 120 -15.54 5.45 -20.00
N LEU A 121 -16.21 4.70 -20.85
CA LEU A 121 -16.24 3.24 -20.78
C LEU A 121 -14.84 2.61 -20.97
N LEU A 122 -14.07 3.06 -21.97
CA LEU A 122 -12.72 2.55 -22.19
C LEU A 122 -11.77 2.98 -21.07
N PHE A 123 -11.91 4.20 -20.57
CA PHE A 123 -11.10 4.69 -19.46
C PHE A 123 -11.36 3.89 -18.19
N THR A 124 -12.62 3.69 -17.81
CA THR A 124 -13.01 2.91 -16.62
C THR A 124 -12.70 1.42 -16.77
N ALA A 125 -12.80 0.83 -17.96
CA ALA A 125 -12.32 -0.50 -18.25
C ALA A 125 -10.81 -0.63 -17.99
N GLY A 126 -10.02 0.37 -18.41
CA GLY A 126 -8.59 0.46 -18.09
C GLY A 126 -8.33 0.52 -16.59
N MET A 127 -9.14 1.26 -15.83
CA MET A 127 -9.05 1.33 -14.37
C MET A 127 -9.35 -0.04 -13.72
N PHE A 128 -10.40 -0.74 -14.16
CA PHE A 128 -10.70 -2.10 -13.66
C PHE A 128 -9.52 -3.05 -13.86
N ILE A 129 -8.99 -3.09 -15.09
CA ILE A 129 -7.87 -3.95 -15.45
C ILE A 129 -6.61 -3.54 -14.68
N LEU A 130 -6.38 -2.25 -14.46
CA LEU A 130 -5.28 -1.75 -13.62
C LEU A 130 -5.39 -2.29 -12.20
N GLY A 131 -6.55 -2.17 -11.57
CA GLY A 131 -6.81 -2.72 -10.24
C GLY A 131 -6.53 -4.22 -10.18
N PHE A 132 -6.96 -4.96 -11.21
CA PHE A 132 -6.75 -6.41 -11.30
C PHE A 132 -5.25 -6.78 -11.37
N PHE A 133 -4.46 -6.13 -12.22
CA PHE A 133 -3.04 -6.43 -12.37
C PHE A 133 -2.15 -5.89 -11.25
N VAL A 134 -2.64 -4.94 -10.44
CA VAL A 134 -1.94 -4.46 -9.24
C VAL A 134 -1.68 -5.62 -8.26
N GLY A 135 -2.66 -6.51 -8.05
CA GLY A 135 -2.50 -7.71 -7.22
C GLY A 135 -1.41 -8.65 -7.74
N PHE A 136 -1.39 -8.91 -9.05
CA PHE A 136 -0.39 -9.77 -9.71
C PHE A 136 1.04 -9.24 -9.56
N PHE A 137 1.21 -7.94 -9.38
CA PHE A 137 2.53 -7.35 -9.19
C PHE A 137 2.98 -7.38 -7.73
N TRP A 138 2.17 -6.84 -6.79
CA TRP A 138 2.62 -6.60 -5.43
C TRP A 138 2.71 -7.86 -4.58
N THR A 139 1.72 -8.73 -4.60
CA THR A 139 1.68 -9.91 -3.71
C THR A 139 2.84 -10.88 -3.94
N PRO A 140 3.15 -11.31 -5.19
CA PRO A 140 4.29 -12.18 -5.43
C PRO A 140 5.64 -11.47 -5.19
N LEU A 141 5.72 -10.16 -5.43
CA LEU A 141 6.93 -9.39 -5.20
C LEU A 141 7.26 -9.29 -3.70
N ASP A 142 6.25 -9.05 -2.85
CA ASP A 142 6.41 -9.00 -1.40
C ASP A 142 6.83 -10.37 -0.84
N THR A 143 6.35 -11.45 -1.44
CA THR A 143 6.81 -12.81 -1.13
C THR A 143 8.29 -12.99 -1.48
N LEU A 144 8.71 -12.60 -2.68
CA LEU A 144 10.13 -12.66 -3.09
C LEU A 144 11.02 -11.79 -2.20
N ILE A 145 10.58 -10.59 -1.81
CA ILE A 145 11.32 -9.74 -0.86
C ILE A 145 11.58 -10.48 0.46
N SER A 146 10.56 -11.18 0.96
CA SER A 146 10.68 -11.96 2.19
C SER A 146 11.64 -13.15 2.05
N GLU A 147 11.67 -13.81 0.91
CA GLU A 147 12.51 -14.98 0.65
C GLU A 147 13.97 -14.63 0.36
N LYS A 148 14.22 -13.43 -0.20
CA LYS A 148 15.56 -12.95 -0.52
C LYS A 148 16.20 -12.14 0.61
N SER A 149 15.52 -12.00 1.75
CA SER A 149 16.00 -11.31 2.94
C SER A 149 16.07 -12.24 4.15
N ASN A 150 16.98 -11.95 5.09
CA ASN A 150 17.07 -12.68 6.36
C ASN A 150 15.89 -12.29 7.27
N LYS A 151 15.50 -13.20 8.18
CA LYS A 151 14.46 -12.92 9.19
C LYS A 151 14.77 -11.68 10.04
N THR A 152 16.05 -11.43 10.34
CA THR A 152 16.51 -10.30 11.16
C THR A 152 16.52 -8.96 10.44
N ASN A 153 16.61 -8.95 9.09
CA ASN A 153 16.70 -7.72 8.28
C ASN A 153 15.51 -7.51 7.34
N ARG A 154 14.45 -8.32 7.47
CA ARG A 154 13.26 -8.26 6.62
C ARG A 154 12.60 -6.89 6.65
N SER A 155 12.49 -6.26 7.83
CA SER A 155 11.95 -4.89 7.94
C SER A 155 12.77 -3.87 7.15
N PHE A 156 14.10 -4.01 7.13
CA PHE A 156 14.98 -3.17 6.32
C PHE A 156 14.78 -3.43 4.81
N ALA A 157 14.53 -4.67 4.40
CA ALA A 157 14.22 -5.02 3.01
C ALA A 157 12.92 -4.35 2.54
N PHE A 158 11.86 -4.39 3.35
CA PHE A 158 10.61 -3.66 3.08
C PHE A 158 10.80 -2.13 3.15
N GLY A 159 11.66 -1.64 4.01
CA GLY A 159 12.07 -0.23 4.02
C GLY A 159 12.71 0.22 2.69
N LYS A 160 13.60 -0.61 2.12
CA LYS A 160 14.16 -0.37 0.78
C LYS A 160 13.10 -0.41 -0.31
N ARG A 161 12.10 -1.32 -0.21
CA ARG A 161 10.92 -1.32 -1.09
C ARG A 161 10.19 0.02 -1.06
N GLY A 162 9.85 0.52 0.14
CA GLY A 162 9.22 1.83 0.32
C GLY A 162 10.04 2.97 -0.27
N GLY A 163 11.36 2.97 -0.06
CA GLY A 163 12.27 3.94 -0.65
C GLY A 163 12.30 3.92 -2.19
N MET A 164 12.16 2.75 -2.82
CA MET A 164 12.05 2.66 -4.29
C MET A 164 10.70 3.15 -4.81
N ILE A 165 9.60 2.90 -4.08
CA ILE A 165 8.29 3.51 -4.39
C ILE A 165 8.41 5.04 -4.36
N GLY A 166 8.97 5.61 -3.28
CA GLY A 166 9.13 7.05 -3.13
C GLY A 166 9.98 7.67 -4.24
N LYS A 167 11.10 7.03 -4.61
CA LYS A 167 11.96 7.49 -5.72
C LYS A 167 11.26 7.45 -7.07
N GLY A 168 10.56 6.34 -7.37
CA GLY A 168 9.80 6.22 -8.62
C GLY A 168 8.70 7.26 -8.71
N ASN A 169 7.94 7.43 -7.62
CA ASN A 169 6.88 8.42 -7.52
C ASN A 169 7.40 9.84 -7.73
N LEU A 170 8.50 10.22 -7.07
CA LEU A 170 9.10 11.55 -7.19
C LEU A 170 9.57 11.84 -8.63
N VAL A 171 10.36 10.92 -9.22
CA VAL A 171 10.88 11.10 -10.58
C VAL A 171 9.73 11.13 -11.60
N GLY A 172 8.81 10.20 -11.47
CA GLY A 172 7.65 10.14 -12.35
C GLY A 172 6.75 11.38 -12.24
N SER A 173 6.57 11.91 -11.03
CA SER A 173 5.82 13.15 -10.80
C SER A 173 6.45 14.35 -11.50
N ILE A 174 7.76 14.54 -11.31
CA ILE A 174 8.48 15.67 -11.93
C ILE A 174 8.36 15.60 -13.46
N ILE A 175 8.60 14.42 -14.05
CA ILE A 175 8.50 14.23 -15.50
C ILE A 175 7.07 14.50 -15.98
N SER A 176 6.07 13.94 -15.28
CA SER A 176 4.67 14.04 -15.70
C SER A 176 4.13 15.46 -15.57
N ILE A 177 4.44 16.14 -14.45
CA ILE A 177 4.04 17.54 -14.25
C ILE A 177 4.67 18.40 -15.34
N THR A 178 5.96 18.20 -15.63
CA THR A 178 6.66 18.99 -16.66
C THR A 178 6.01 18.81 -18.04
N ILE A 179 5.81 17.55 -18.47
CA ILE A 179 5.24 17.26 -19.78
C ILE A 179 3.80 17.74 -19.87
N PHE A 180 2.98 17.41 -18.86
CA PHE A 180 1.57 17.77 -18.83
C PHE A 180 1.39 19.30 -18.83
N SER A 181 2.06 20.01 -17.92
CA SER A 181 1.95 21.47 -17.81
C SER A 181 2.46 22.18 -19.05
N PHE A 182 3.62 21.77 -19.57
CA PHE A 182 4.16 22.36 -20.79
C PHE A 182 3.22 22.14 -21.99
N SER A 183 2.74 20.92 -22.17
CA SER A 183 1.81 20.61 -23.26
C SER A 183 0.48 21.35 -23.10
N ASN A 184 -0.05 21.45 -21.88
CA ASN A 184 -1.31 22.16 -21.61
C ASN A 184 -1.20 23.67 -21.86
N ILE A 185 -0.03 24.28 -21.65
CA ILE A 185 0.19 25.70 -21.91
C ILE A 185 0.39 25.98 -23.41
N PHE A 186 1.18 25.19 -24.12
CA PHE A 186 1.58 25.49 -25.50
C PHE A 186 0.70 24.83 -26.56
N VAL A 187 0.09 23.70 -26.27
CA VAL A 187 -0.73 22.92 -27.22
C VAL A 187 -1.93 22.23 -26.52
N PRO A 188 -2.79 22.99 -25.83
CA PRO A 188 -3.85 22.42 -24.98
C PRO A 188 -4.83 21.52 -25.75
N GLU A 189 -5.07 21.82 -27.02
CA GLU A 189 -5.99 21.04 -27.87
C GLU A 189 -5.39 19.69 -28.31
N ASN A 190 -4.09 19.50 -28.15
CA ASN A 190 -3.43 18.27 -28.54
C ASN A 190 -3.42 17.24 -27.39
N LEU A 191 -4.53 16.55 -27.21
CA LEU A 191 -4.69 15.51 -26.17
C LEU A 191 -3.61 14.44 -26.25
N PHE A 192 -3.10 14.16 -27.46
CA PHE A 192 -2.03 13.19 -27.66
C PHE A 192 -0.75 13.59 -26.88
N LEU A 193 -0.37 14.87 -26.90
CA LEU A 193 0.81 15.37 -26.19
C LEU A 193 0.51 15.60 -24.69
N VAL A 194 -0.65 16.19 -24.36
CA VAL A 194 -1.02 16.51 -22.98
C VAL A 194 -1.03 15.26 -22.11
N TYR A 195 -1.59 14.14 -22.58
CA TYR A 195 -1.70 12.89 -21.82
C TYR A 195 -0.60 11.87 -22.13
N SER A 196 0.43 12.25 -22.89
CA SER A 196 1.58 11.39 -23.20
C SER A 196 2.34 10.83 -21.98
N PRO A 197 2.29 11.41 -20.75
CA PRO A 197 2.84 10.75 -19.56
C PRO A 197 2.33 9.33 -19.32
N LEU A 198 1.10 9.01 -19.74
CA LEU A 198 0.57 7.63 -19.67
C LEU A 198 1.39 6.63 -20.48
N LEU A 199 1.85 7.04 -21.68
CA LEU A 199 2.72 6.20 -22.50
C LEU A 199 4.09 5.99 -21.87
N LEU A 200 4.63 7.02 -21.19
CA LEU A 200 5.87 6.88 -20.42
C LEU A 200 5.73 5.88 -19.28
N PHE A 201 4.59 5.88 -18.58
CA PHE A 201 4.34 4.88 -17.53
C PHE A 201 4.15 3.48 -18.10
N ALA A 202 3.48 3.34 -19.24
CA ALA A 202 3.41 2.06 -19.94
C ALA A 202 4.83 1.57 -20.29
N LEU A 203 5.64 2.41 -20.91
CA LEU A 203 7.03 2.09 -21.25
C LEU A 203 7.86 1.76 -20.00
N SER A 204 7.74 2.52 -18.93
CA SER A 204 8.47 2.27 -17.67
C SER A 204 8.13 0.91 -17.06
N ASN A 205 6.87 0.50 -17.08
CA ASN A 205 6.45 -0.82 -16.61
C ASN A 205 7.02 -1.94 -17.50
N VAL A 206 7.04 -1.75 -18.83
CA VAL A 206 7.64 -2.70 -19.76
C VAL A 206 9.14 -2.83 -19.51
N LEU A 207 9.87 -1.70 -19.45
CA LEU A 207 11.32 -1.68 -19.19
C LEU A 207 11.65 -2.32 -17.83
N GLY A 208 10.89 -1.98 -16.78
CA GLY A 208 11.04 -2.57 -15.47
C GLY A 208 10.84 -4.09 -15.51
N GLY A 209 9.84 -4.58 -16.23
CA GLY A 209 9.58 -6.00 -16.43
C GLY A 209 10.73 -6.72 -17.14
N PHE A 210 11.27 -6.15 -18.21
CA PHE A 210 12.44 -6.73 -18.91
C PHE A 210 13.69 -6.77 -18.02
N ILE A 211 14.01 -5.67 -17.34
CA ILE A 211 15.16 -5.62 -16.40
C ILE A 211 15.01 -6.71 -15.33
N PHE A 212 13.81 -6.86 -14.76
CA PHE A 212 13.52 -7.87 -13.78
C PHE A 212 13.67 -9.28 -14.34
N HIS A 213 13.14 -9.54 -15.53
CA HIS A 213 13.24 -10.84 -16.18
C HIS A 213 14.68 -11.33 -16.33
N PHE A 214 15.58 -10.45 -16.77
CA PHE A 214 16.98 -10.85 -17.06
C PHE A 214 17.88 -10.84 -15.82
N LYS A 215 17.55 -10.06 -14.77
CA LYS A 215 18.46 -9.84 -13.63
C LYS A 215 18.07 -10.54 -12.35
N VAL A 216 16.89 -11.17 -12.30
CA VAL A 216 16.36 -11.78 -11.07
C VAL A 216 16.18 -13.27 -11.27
N ASP A 217 16.82 -14.05 -10.40
CA ASP A 217 16.61 -15.50 -10.29
C ASP A 217 15.62 -15.80 -9.16
N GLU A 218 14.47 -16.34 -9.52
CA GLU A 218 13.42 -16.72 -8.56
C GLU A 218 13.88 -17.81 -7.59
N ASN A 219 14.74 -18.73 -8.06
CA ASN A 219 15.18 -19.89 -7.28
C ASN A 219 16.25 -19.56 -6.25
N LEU A 220 16.86 -18.37 -6.33
CA LEU A 220 17.85 -17.90 -5.38
C LEU A 220 17.15 -17.30 -4.16
N THR A 221 16.92 -18.13 -3.13
CA THR A 221 16.41 -17.69 -1.82
C THR A 221 17.59 -17.38 -0.88
N PHE A 222 17.32 -16.64 0.21
CA PHE A 222 18.34 -16.32 1.21
C PHE A 222 18.97 -17.59 1.80
N ASP A 223 18.16 -18.56 2.18
CA ASP A 223 18.62 -19.82 2.78
C ASP A 223 19.52 -20.62 1.81
N LYS A 224 19.16 -20.69 0.52
CA LYS A 224 20.02 -21.31 -0.52
C LYS A 224 21.31 -20.55 -0.74
N HIS A 225 21.25 -19.22 -0.69
CA HIS A 225 22.44 -18.37 -0.86
C HIS A 225 23.44 -18.60 0.28
N ILE A 226 22.97 -18.65 1.54
CA ILE A 226 23.80 -18.96 2.70
C ILE A 226 24.36 -20.38 2.61
N PHE A 227 23.54 -21.37 2.23
CA PHE A 227 24.01 -22.73 2.02
C PHE A 227 25.16 -22.82 1.00
N ASN A 228 25.05 -22.08 -0.09
CA ASN A 228 26.10 -22.04 -1.12
C ASN A 228 27.39 -21.35 -0.64
N LEU A 229 27.28 -20.34 0.24
CA LEU A 229 28.45 -19.64 0.80
C LEU A 229 29.11 -20.41 1.95
N PHE A 230 28.30 -21.09 2.79
CA PHE A 230 28.72 -21.78 4.01
C PHE A 230 28.10 -23.19 4.08
N PRO A 231 28.56 -24.15 3.28
CA PRO A 231 27.95 -25.49 3.21
C PRO A 231 27.93 -26.25 4.54
N SER A 232 28.84 -25.92 5.46
CA SER A 232 29.02 -26.60 6.74
C SER A 232 28.13 -26.08 7.88
N SER A 233 27.42 -24.96 7.71
CA SER A 233 26.65 -24.33 8.79
C SER A 233 25.21 -24.84 8.93
N VAL A 234 24.69 -25.63 7.97
CA VAL A 234 23.24 -25.94 7.87
C VAL A 234 22.83 -27.25 8.55
N GLU A 235 23.76 -28.14 8.89
CA GLU A 235 23.39 -29.42 9.50
C GLU A 235 22.83 -29.35 10.94
N THR A 236 22.86 -28.16 11.59
CA THR A 236 22.50 -28.02 13.01
C THR A 236 21.16 -27.30 13.28
N SER A 237 20.43 -26.84 12.26
CA SER A 237 19.22 -26.05 12.49
C SER A 237 17.87 -26.77 12.25
N VAL A 238 17.85 -28.07 11.99
CA VAL A 238 16.62 -28.81 11.65
C VAL A 238 16.10 -29.65 12.82
N VAL A 239 16.14 -29.13 14.04
CA VAL A 239 15.30 -29.65 15.12
C VAL A 239 14.71 -28.47 15.91
N SER A 240 13.77 -27.76 15.34
CA SER A 240 12.86 -26.95 16.13
C SER A 240 11.76 -27.87 16.66
N LYS A 241 11.90 -28.25 17.94
CA LYS A 241 10.82 -28.88 18.71
C LYS A 241 9.57 -28.02 18.57
N GLU A 242 8.48 -28.59 18.03
CA GLU A 242 7.14 -28.01 18.15
C GLU A 242 6.86 -27.72 19.63
N PRO A 243 6.36 -26.54 19.98
CA PRO A 243 5.98 -26.27 21.36
C PRO A 243 4.82 -27.20 21.72
N VAL A 244 5.03 -28.05 22.73
CA VAL A 244 3.96 -28.84 23.34
C VAL A 244 2.92 -27.89 23.87
N ILE A 245 1.78 -27.83 23.19
CA ILE A 245 0.62 -27.07 23.64
C ILE A 245 0.07 -27.81 24.85
N SER A 246 0.20 -27.24 26.03
CA SER A 246 -0.47 -27.74 27.24
C SER A 246 -1.97 -27.69 26.99
N GLU A 247 -2.63 -28.83 27.12
CA GLU A 247 -4.07 -28.97 26.95
C GLU A 247 -4.83 -28.24 28.05
N ALA A 248 -5.36 -27.05 27.73
CA ALA A 248 -6.32 -26.36 28.58
C ALA A 248 -7.70 -27.02 28.48
N PRO A 249 -8.54 -27.00 29.56
CA PRO A 249 -9.87 -27.59 29.57
C PRO A 249 -10.76 -27.09 28.44
N LEU A 250 -11.58 -27.98 27.85
CA LEU A 250 -12.42 -27.72 26.65
C LEU A 250 -13.36 -26.53 26.76
N GLU A 251 -13.93 -26.24 27.96
CA GLU A 251 -14.80 -25.08 28.18
C GLU A 251 -14.06 -23.73 28.13
N SER A 252 -12.82 -23.69 28.60
CA SER A 252 -11.95 -22.52 28.48
C SER A 252 -11.57 -22.24 27.01
N ARG A 253 -11.44 -23.28 26.18
CA ARG A 253 -11.13 -23.17 24.73
C ARG A 253 -12.26 -22.50 23.93
N ASN A 254 -13.51 -22.81 24.23
CA ASN A 254 -14.66 -22.24 23.49
C ASN A 254 -14.84 -20.75 23.78
N ASN A 255 -14.76 -20.35 25.05
CA ASN A 255 -14.87 -18.94 25.45
C ASN A 255 -13.67 -18.10 24.94
N LEU A 256 -12.48 -18.69 24.92
CA LEU A 256 -11.29 -18.12 24.33
C LEU A 256 -11.46 -17.90 22.81
N ALA A 257 -11.98 -18.89 22.08
CA ALA A 257 -12.20 -18.79 20.64
C ALA A 257 -13.23 -17.70 20.28
N ILE A 258 -14.32 -17.59 21.05
CA ILE A 258 -15.37 -16.56 20.84
C ILE A 258 -14.81 -15.16 21.08
N GLY A 259 -14.10 -14.93 22.18
CA GLY A 259 -13.50 -13.63 22.49
C GLY A 259 -12.49 -13.17 21.43
N PHE A 260 -11.65 -14.08 20.96
CA PHE A 260 -10.74 -13.82 19.84
C PHE A 260 -11.49 -13.46 18.55
N PHE A 261 -12.51 -14.24 18.20
CA PHE A 261 -13.31 -14.00 17.01
C PHE A 261 -14.01 -12.64 17.03
N ILE A 262 -14.61 -12.26 18.16
CA ILE A 262 -15.25 -10.94 18.32
C ILE A 262 -14.20 -9.83 18.17
N GLY A 263 -13.08 -9.92 18.87
CA GLY A 263 -12.04 -8.90 18.82
C GLY A 263 -11.44 -8.75 17.41
N PHE A 264 -11.21 -9.87 16.73
CA PHE A 264 -10.72 -9.87 15.35
C PHE A 264 -11.74 -9.30 14.37
N SER A 265 -13.03 -9.65 14.51
CA SER A 265 -14.09 -9.10 13.66
C SER A 265 -14.23 -7.59 13.82
N VAL A 266 -14.19 -7.06 15.06
CA VAL A 266 -14.23 -5.62 15.30
C VAL A 266 -12.99 -4.92 14.72
N LEU A 267 -11.80 -5.53 14.79
CA LEU A 267 -10.60 -4.98 14.18
C LEU A 267 -10.72 -4.93 12.65
N VAL A 268 -11.26 -5.98 12.03
CA VAL A 268 -11.51 -6.02 10.57
C VAL A 268 -12.52 -4.94 10.17
N ILE A 269 -13.58 -4.75 10.96
CA ILE A 269 -14.55 -3.67 10.74
C ILE A 269 -13.86 -2.31 10.86
N ALA A 270 -12.97 -2.10 11.82
CA ALA A 270 -12.20 -0.85 11.94
C ALA A 270 -11.31 -0.61 10.70
N PHE A 271 -10.65 -1.67 10.17
CA PHE A 271 -9.91 -1.59 8.90
C PHE A 271 -10.81 -1.24 7.72
N MET A 272 -11.94 -1.91 7.60
CA MET A 272 -12.92 -1.65 6.55
C MET A 272 -13.44 -0.20 6.61
N THR A 273 -13.75 0.28 7.82
CA THR A 273 -14.20 1.65 8.06
C THR A 273 -13.12 2.68 7.72
N SER A 274 -11.86 2.41 8.08
CA SER A 274 -10.72 3.27 7.74
C SER A 274 -10.49 3.36 6.22
N ASN A 275 -10.53 2.21 5.51
CA ASN A 275 -10.39 2.21 4.05
C ASN A 275 -11.60 2.84 3.34
N PHE A 276 -12.80 2.64 3.89
CA PHE A 276 -13.99 3.35 3.42
C PHE A 276 -13.81 4.86 3.55
N ASN A 277 -13.35 5.35 4.70
CA ASN A 277 -13.12 6.76 4.95
C ASN A 277 -12.10 7.38 3.98
N GLN A 278 -10.95 6.73 3.79
CA GLN A 278 -9.93 7.20 2.86
C GLN A 278 -10.44 7.31 1.43
N SER A 279 -11.24 6.36 0.97
CA SER A 279 -11.75 6.34 -0.39
C SER A 279 -13.01 7.18 -0.60
N LEU A 280 -13.72 7.54 0.48
CA LEU A 280 -14.93 8.37 0.42
C LEU A 280 -14.65 9.79 -0.04
N ALA A 281 -13.65 10.45 0.53
CA ALA A 281 -13.38 11.88 0.30
C ALA A 281 -12.31 12.10 -0.79
N PHE A 282 -11.33 11.22 -0.89
CA PHE A 282 -10.15 11.40 -1.74
C PHE A 282 -10.46 11.72 -3.22
N PRO A 283 -11.40 11.05 -3.92
CA PRO A 283 -11.71 11.35 -5.31
C PRO A 283 -12.27 12.76 -5.54
N PHE A 284 -12.85 13.36 -4.51
CA PHE A 284 -13.61 14.60 -4.61
C PHE A 284 -12.83 15.85 -4.19
N PHE A 285 -11.60 15.72 -3.71
CA PHE A 285 -10.74 16.86 -3.40
C PHE A 285 -10.52 17.79 -4.61
N GLN A 286 -10.36 17.23 -5.80
CA GLN A 286 -10.19 18.03 -7.01
C GLN A 286 -11.47 18.76 -7.39
N GLY A 287 -12.63 18.09 -7.32
CA GLY A 287 -13.92 18.74 -7.50
C GLY A 287 -14.09 19.92 -6.53
N TYR A 288 -13.75 19.72 -5.26
CA TYR A 288 -13.78 20.79 -4.26
C TYR A 288 -12.90 21.98 -4.62
N LEU A 289 -11.66 21.75 -5.11
CA LEU A 289 -10.78 22.82 -5.57
C LEU A 289 -11.38 23.59 -6.74
N ASN A 290 -12.04 22.89 -7.66
CA ASN A 290 -12.67 23.51 -8.82
C ASN A 290 -13.95 24.29 -8.45
N ASP A 291 -14.84 23.66 -7.68
CA ASP A 291 -16.20 24.13 -7.45
C ASP A 291 -16.25 25.20 -6.34
N GLU A 292 -15.47 25.04 -5.28
CA GLU A 292 -15.50 25.94 -4.13
C GLU A 292 -14.38 27.00 -4.14
N LEU A 293 -13.18 26.62 -4.62
CA LEU A 293 -12.04 27.54 -4.64
C LEU A 293 -11.79 28.16 -6.01
N ASN A 294 -12.57 27.81 -7.03
CA ASN A 294 -12.45 28.29 -8.43
C ASN A 294 -11.04 28.08 -9.01
N ILE A 295 -10.37 26.99 -8.61
CA ILE A 295 -9.04 26.65 -9.12
C ILE A 295 -9.21 25.67 -10.27
N LEU A 296 -9.34 26.20 -11.49
CA LEU A 296 -9.59 25.42 -12.70
C LEU A 296 -8.32 25.01 -13.45
N ASP A 297 -7.18 25.71 -13.21
CA ASP A 297 -5.92 25.36 -13.87
C ASP A 297 -5.39 24.00 -13.38
N PRO A 298 -5.34 22.98 -14.27
CA PRO A 298 -4.90 21.64 -13.90
C PRO A 298 -3.46 21.61 -13.37
N THR A 299 -2.59 22.50 -13.87
CA THR A 299 -1.20 22.59 -13.40
C THR A 299 -1.13 23.08 -11.96
N LEU A 300 -1.94 24.09 -11.63
CA LEU A 300 -2.00 24.61 -10.26
C LEU A 300 -2.58 23.56 -9.30
N VAL A 301 -3.64 22.85 -9.69
CA VAL A 301 -4.20 21.73 -8.92
C VAL A 301 -3.12 20.67 -8.64
N MET A 302 -2.38 20.30 -9.68
CA MET A 302 -1.30 19.31 -9.55
C MET A 302 -0.20 19.76 -8.57
N LEU A 303 0.19 21.04 -8.62
CA LEU A 303 1.17 21.62 -7.71
C LEU A 303 0.67 21.67 -6.24
N ILE A 304 -0.63 21.90 -6.04
CA ILE A 304 -1.26 21.87 -4.71
C ILE A 304 -1.20 20.47 -4.10
N TYR A 305 -1.39 19.42 -4.89
CA TYR A 305 -1.33 18.02 -4.41
C TYR A 305 0.09 17.50 -4.20
N PHE A 306 1.05 17.99 -4.97
CA PHE A 306 2.40 17.45 -5.04
C PHE A 306 3.11 17.33 -3.67
N PRO A 307 3.09 18.34 -2.77
CA PRO A 307 3.76 18.23 -1.49
C PRO A 307 3.21 17.11 -0.60
N SER A 308 1.89 16.90 -0.58
CA SER A 308 1.24 15.90 0.27
C SER A 308 1.70 14.48 -0.04
N GLN A 309 1.86 14.15 -1.32
CA GLN A 309 2.25 12.81 -1.75
C GLN A 309 3.71 12.50 -1.43
N ILE A 310 4.61 13.44 -1.64
CA ILE A 310 6.04 13.22 -1.44
C ILE A 310 6.42 13.25 0.04
N ILE A 311 5.92 14.23 0.78
CA ILE A 311 6.28 14.38 2.20
C ILE A 311 5.72 13.22 3.01
N SER A 312 4.51 12.74 2.72
CA SER A 312 3.94 11.57 3.38
C SER A 312 4.84 10.34 3.21
N LEU A 313 5.39 10.12 2.02
CA LEU A 313 6.33 9.02 1.76
C LEU A 313 7.66 9.19 2.49
N LEU A 314 8.20 10.40 2.55
CA LEU A 314 9.46 10.69 3.26
C LEU A 314 9.31 10.57 4.78
N LEU A 315 8.15 10.90 5.32
CA LEU A 315 7.85 10.82 6.74
C LEU A 315 7.44 9.40 7.19
N ALA A 316 6.98 8.53 6.30
CA ALA A 316 6.51 7.18 6.64
C ALA A 316 7.47 6.37 7.52
N PRO A 317 8.81 6.34 7.31
CA PRO A 317 9.72 5.61 8.19
C PRO A 317 9.80 6.19 9.61
N LYS A 318 9.65 7.52 9.77
CA LYS A 318 9.62 8.18 11.08
C LYS A 318 8.31 7.94 11.80
N LEU A 319 7.20 7.99 11.06
CA LEU A 319 5.86 7.69 11.58
C LEU A 319 5.78 6.23 12.06
N GLY A 320 6.38 5.28 11.32
CA GLY A 320 6.47 3.88 11.76
C GLY A 320 7.19 3.73 13.10
N LYS A 321 8.33 4.40 13.29
CA LYS A 321 9.06 4.37 14.57
C LYS A 321 8.26 4.99 15.72
N ILE A 322 7.44 5.98 15.44
CA ILE A 322 6.55 6.60 16.41
C ILE A 322 5.40 5.64 16.75
N ALA A 323 4.78 5.04 15.74
CA ALA A 323 3.71 4.06 15.89
C ALA A 323 4.12 2.81 16.71
N ASP A 324 5.40 2.41 16.62
CA ASP A 324 5.94 1.30 17.41
C ASP A 324 6.08 1.62 18.90
N LYS A 325 6.22 2.90 19.26
CA LYS A 325 6.48 3.36 20.64
C LYS A 325 5.26 3.89 21.38
N ILE A 326 4.24 4.35 20.66
CA ILE A 326 3.03 4.93 21.26
C ILE A 326 2.03 3.83 21.60
N ASN A 327 1.31 4.03 22.71
CA ASN A 327 0.12 3.21 22.98
C ASN A 327 -0.84 3.29 21.79
N PRO A 328 -1.21 2.15 21.18
CA PRO A 328 -1.94 2.15 19.92
C PRO A 328 -3.32 2.83 20.01
N VAL A 329 -4.01 2.76 21.16
CA VAL A 329 -5.30 3.44 21.35
C VAL A 329 -5.10 4.95 21.38
N LEU A 330 -4.11 5.44 22.14
CA LEU A 330 -3.78 6.86 22.18
C LEU A 330 -3.32 7.35 20.82
N GLY A 331 -2.48 6.57 20.13
CA GLY A 331 -2.04 6.86 18.78
C GLY A 331 -3.20 7.05 17.81
N MET A 332 -4.22 6.16 17.87
CA MET A 332 -5.40 6.25 17.02
C MET A 332 -6.27 7.45 17.40
N VAL A 333 -6.45 7.75 18.68
CA VAL A 333 -7.17 8.98 19.13
C VAL A 333 -6.51 10.24 18.55
N PHE A 334 -5.19 10.34 18.65
CA PHE A 334 -4.47 11.50 18.11
C PHE A 334 -4.57 11.59 16.58
N VAL A 335 -4.33 10.49 15.88
CA VAL A 335 -4.31 10.48 14.42
C VAL A 335 -5.70 10.74 13.85
N SER A 336 -6.73 10.04 14.33
CA SER A 336 -8.09 10.24 13.84
C SER A 336 -8.71 11.54 14.32
N GLY A 337 -8.41 11.99 15.56
CA GLY A 337 -8.89 13.27 16.08
C GLY A 337 -8.30 14.46 15.31
N LEU A 338 -6.97 14.44 15.04
CA LEU A 338 -6.30 15.47 14.25
C LEU A 338 -6.67 15.36 12.77
N GLY A 339 -6.84 14.15 12.23
CA GLY A 339 -7.33 13.94 10.86
C GLY A 339 -8.70 14.56 10.66
N ALA A 340 -9.66 14.24 11.52
CA ALA A 340 -11.01 14.84 11.49
C ALA A 340 -10.98 16.38 11.61
N LEU A 341 -10.12 16.92 12.50
CA LEU A 341 -9.91 18.36 12.61
C LEU A 341 -9.38 18.96 11.30
N VAL A 342 -8.37 18.36 10.70
CA VAL A 342 -7.77 18.82 9.44
C VAL A 342 -8.76 18.75 8.30
N THR A 343 -9.54 17.68 8.19
CA THR A 343 -10.63 17.58 7.21
C THR A 343 -11.66 18.70 7.41
N GLY A 344 -12.00 19.02 8.67
CA GLY A 344 -12.85 20.17 8.99
C GLY A 344 -12.24 21.52 8.60
N LEU A 345 -10.92 21.68 8.68
CA LEU A 345 -10.21 22.87 8.21
C LEU A 345 -10.13 22.92 6.68
N ILE A 346 -10.00 21.77 6.00
CA ILE A 346 -9.99 21.68 4.54
C ILE A 346 -11.29 22.25 3.94
N ILE A 347 -12.45 21.87 4.47
CA ILE A 347 -13.74 22.38 4.01
C ILE A 347 -14.01 23.86 4.34
N ASN A 348 -13.16 24.48 5.16
CA ASN A 348 -13.16 25.90 5.45
C ASN A 348 -11.95 26.64 4.85
N SER A 349 -11.20 25.98 3.96
CA SER A 349 -10.04 26.61 3.32
C SER A 349 -10.51 27.69 2.32
N THR A 350 -9.81 28.83 2.35
CA THR A 350 -10.13 29.99 1.49
C THR A 350 -9.14 30.16 0.34
N SER A 351 -8.14 29.30 0.25
CA SER A 351 -7.11 29.35 -0.80
C SER A 351 -6.50 28.00 -1.09
N GLY A 352 -6.04 27.77 -2.32
CA GLY A 352 -5.35 26.54 -2.72
C GLY A 352 -4.08 26.27 -1.93
N TYR A 353 -3.35 27.30 -1.48
CA TYR A 353 -2.17 27.13 -0.63
C TYR A 353 -2.55 26.56 0.74
N MET A 354 -3.56 27.11 1.38
CA MET A 354 -4.09 26.61 2.65
C MET A 354 -4.56 25.16 2.49
N PHE A 355 -5.33 24.89 1.44
CA PHE A 355 -5.78 23.54 1.10
C PHE A 355 -4.61 22.56 0.94
N GLY A 356 -3.56 22.90 0.19
CA GLY A 356 -2.40 22.06 -0.05
C GLY A 356 -1.61 21.74 1.24
N ILE A 357 -1.46 22.72 2.13
CA ILE A 357 -0.84 22.52 3.44
C ILE A 357 -1.69 21.57 4.31
N LEU A 358 -2.99 21.78 4.35
CA LEU A 358 -3.90 20.93 5.10
C LEU A 358 -3.94 19.49 4.53
N LEU A 359 -3.93 19.33 3.22
CA LEU A 359 -3.89 18.04 2.54
C LEU A 359 -2.59 17.26 2.89
N LEU A 360 -1.48 17.96 3.09
CA LEU A 360 -0.23 17.35 3.55
C LEU A 360 -0.38 16.77 4.96
N PHE A 361 -1.01 17.49 5.88
CA PHE A 361 -1.29 16.98 7.24
C PHE A 361 -2.29 15.83 7.20
N ASP A 362 -3.38 15.96 6.45
CA ASP A 362 -4.38 14.90 6.25
C ASP A 362 -3.75 13.59 5.78
N SER A 363 -2.97 13.65 4.70
CA SER A 363 -2.24 12.49 4.17
C SER A 363 -1.26 11.90 5.20
N THR A 364 -0.61 12.74 6.01
CA THR A 364 0.33 12.28 7.05
C THR A 364 -0.40 11.53 8.16
N PHE A 365 -1.55 12.02 8.61
CA PHE A 365 -2.37 11.35 9.62
C PHE A 365 -2.99 10.07 9.08
N ALA A 366 -3.50 10.06 7.85
CA ALA A 366 -4.02 8.85 7.20
C ALA A 366 -2.97 7.73 7.12
N TRP A 367 -1.72 8.05 6.74
CA TRP A 367 -0.60 7.12 6.77
C TRP A 367 -0.27 6.64 8.20
N GLY A 368 -0.26 7.56 9.18
CA GLY A 368 -0.03 7.24 10.60
C GLY A 368 -1.05 6.25 11.13
N GLY A 369 -2.34 6.48 10.88
CA GLY A 369 -3.44 5.59 11.25
C GLY A 369 -3.31 4.19 10.67
N ASN A 370 -2.98 4.11 9.39
CA ASN A 370 -2.77 2.84 8.70
C ASN A 370 -1.59 2.05 9.30
N LEU A 371 -0.48 2.72 9.64
CA LEU A 371 0.67 2.09 10.28
C LEU A 371 0.33 1.54 11.67
N ILE A 372 -0.46 2.26 12.48
CA ILE A 372 -0.93 1.80 13.79
C ILE A 372 -1.81 0.55 13.63
N LEU A 373 -2.75 0.55 12.70
CA LEU A 373 -3.62 -0.59 12.39
C LEU A 373 -2.80 -1.82 11.97
N GLN A 374 -1.84 -1.64 11.07
CA GLN A 374 -0.95 -2.74 10.65
C GLN A 374 -0.07 -3.26 11.79
N ASN A 375 0.43 -2.38 12.66
CA ASN A 375 1.22 -2.77 13.82
C ASN A 375 0.43 -3.74 14.71
N ILE A 376 -0.83 -3.45 15.01
CA ILE A 376 -1.68 -4.34 15.82
C ILE A 376 -1.95 -5.67 15.14
N LEU A 377 -2.30 -5.67 13.85
CA LEU A 377 -2.46 -6.93 13.12
C LEU A 377 -1.22 -7.81 13.22
N SER A 378 -0.02 -7.22 13.21
CA SER A 378 1.24 -7.96 13.30
C SER A 378 1.43 -8.65 14.66
N ARG A 379 0.81 -8.13 15.73
CA ARG A 379 0.95 -8.65 17.11
C ARG A 379 -0.04 -9.77 17.45
N ILE A 380 -1.08 -9.99 16.63
CA ILE A 380 -2.14 -10.97 16.92
C ILE A 380 -1.60 -12.41 16.88
N SER A 381 -0.78 -12.77 15.90
CA SER A 381 -0.24 -14.13 15.77
C SER A 381 1.14 -14.14 15.12
N LYS A 382 2.05 -14.93 15.68
CA LYS A 382 3.37 -15.15 15.07
C LYS A 382 3.32 -16.22 13.96
N ILE A 383 2.42 -17.20 14.08
CA ILE A 383 2.37 -18.39 13.20
C ILE A 383 1.50 -18.12 11.96
N HIS A 384 0.37 -17.41 12.12
CA HIS A 384 -0.62 -17.21 11.06
C HIS A 384 -0.70 -15.77 10.55
N ARG A 385 0.38 -14.98 10.72
CA ARG A 385 0.42 -13.56 10.30
C ARG A 385 -0.11 -13.34 8.87
N GLY A 386 0.40 -14.10 7.91
CA GLY A 386 0.01 -13.95 6.50
C GLY A 386 -1.49 -14.14 6.25
N LYS A 387 -2.10 -15.15 6.89
CA LYS A 387 -3.54 -15.41 6.74
C LYS A 387 -4.38 -14.29 7.36
N ILE A 388 -3.98 -13.80 8.53
CA ILE A 388 -4.67 -12.72 9.26
C ILE A 388 -4.57 -11.42 8.47
N PHE A 389 -3.37 -11.05 7.99
CA PHE A 389 -3.18 -9.87 7.15
C PHE A 389 -3.95 -9.97 5.84
N GLY A 390 -3.88 -11.12 5.16
CA GLY A 390 -4.58 -11.34 3.89
C GLY A 390 -6.09 -11.22 4.05
N ALA A 391 -6.66 -11.85 5.08
CA ALA A 391 -8.09 -11.77 5.35
C ALA A 391 -8.53 -10.35 5.73
N ALA A 392 -7.79 -9.67 6.61
CA ALA A 392 -8.10 -8.30 7.01
C ALA A 392 -7.99 -7.33 5.85
N GLN A 393 -6.94 -7.42 5.03
CA GLN A 393 -6.78 -6.59 3.84
C GLN A 393 -7.86 -6.85 2.79
N TRP A 394 -8.17 -8.11 2.52
CA TRP A 394 -9.22 -8.42 1.54
C TRP A 394 -10.59 -7.88 1.95
N LEU A 395 -10.99 -8.08 3.21
CA LEU A 395 -12.23 -7.53 3.73
C LEU A 395 -12.24 -6.00 3.78
N SER A 396 -11.09 -5.37 4.05
CA SER A 396 -10.98 -3.90 4.04
C SER A 396 -11.16 -3.28 2.66
N LEU A 397 -10.86 -4.02 1.58
CA LEU A 397 -11.11 -3.57 0.21
C LEU A 397 -12.62 -3.36 -0.07
N LEU A 398 -13.51 -4.04 0.65
CA LEU A 398 -14.95 -3.76 0.54
C LEU A 398 -15.28 -2.33 0.94
N GLY A 399 -14.63 -1.81 1.99
CA GLY A 399 -14.75 -0.40 2.37
C GLY A 399 -14.25 0.53 1.25
N ALA A 400 -13.10 0.20 0.67
CA ALA A 400 -12.52 0.97 -0.43
C ALA A 400 -13.40 0.96 -1.72
N VAL A 401 -14.19 -0.09 -1.94
CA VAL A 401 -15.16 -0.16 -3.04
C VAL A 401 -16.38 0.72 -2.77
N LEU A 402 -16.91 0.69 -1.55
CA LEU A 402 -18.14 1.40 -1.21
C LEU A 402 -17.92 2.91 -1.01
N GLY A 403 -16.74 3.30 -0.53
CA GLY A 403 -16.41 4.71 -0.22
C GLY A 403 -16.66 5.65 -1.38
N PRO A 404 -16.04 5.45 -2.56
CA PRO A 404 -16.19 6.38 -3.67
C PRO A 404 -17.62 6.47 -4.22
N ILE A 405 -18.38 5.36 -4.21
CA ILE A 405 -19.78 5.35 -4.63
C ILE A 405 -20.61 6.25 -3.71
N ILE A 406 -20.49 6.04 -2.40
CA ILE A 406 -21.24 6.83 -1.41
C ILE A 406 -20.76 8.28 -1.41
N GLY A 407 -19.45 8.51 -1.58
CA GLY A 407 -18.89 9.85 -1.73
C GLY A 407 -19.44 10.59 -2.93
N GLY A 408 -19.52 9.93 -4.10
CA GLY A 408 -20.08 10.52 -5.32
C GLY A 408 -21.57 10.85 -5.19
N LEU A 409 -22.34 9.91 -4.68
CA LEU A 409 -23.77 10.14 -4.39
C LEU A 409 -23.97 11.28 -3.39
N ALA A 410 -23.18 11.36 -2.34
CA ALA A 410 -23.26 12.43 -1.35
C ALA A 410 -22.88 13.80 -1.96
N TYR A 411 -21.81 13.84 -2.75
CA TYR A 411 -21.35 15.05 -3.44
C TYR A 411 -22.43 15.61 -4.37
N GLU A 412 -23.05 14.74 -5.17
CA GLU A 412 -24.05 15.11 -6.18
C GLU A 412 -25.41 15.43 -5.56
N SER A 413 -25.88 14.67 -4.56
CA SER A 413 -27.25 14.79 -4.02
C SER A 413 -27.38 15.72 -2.81
N ILE A 414 -26.30 15.89 -2.02
CA ILE A 414 -26.32 16.71 -0.79
C ILE A 414 -25.50 17.99 -0.99
N GLY A 415 -24.34 17.88 -1.66
CA GLY A 415 -23.46 19.01 -1.98
C GLY A 415 -21.99 18.70 -1.84
N THR A 416 -21.15 19.61 -2.32
CA THR A 416 -19.69 19.51 -2.43
C THR A 416 -18.97 19.17 -1.11
N PHE A 417 -19.51 19.60 0.02
CA PHE A 417 -18.95 19.36 1.35
C PHE A 417 -19.33 17.98 1.95
N ALA A 418 -20.38 17.35 1.42
CA ALA A 418 -20.98 16.18 2.05
C ALA A 418 -20.02 15.00 2.24
N PRO A 419 -19.19 14.59 1.26
CA PRO A 419 -18.24 13.49 1.46
C PRO A 419 -17.25 13.77 2.59
N PHE A 420 -16.81 15.03 2.73
CA PHE A 420 -15.84 15.42 3.75
C PHE A 420 -16.47 15.45 5.14
N VAL A 421 -17.69 15.97 5.26
CA VAL A 421 -18.43 15.97 6.54
C VAL A 421 -18.70 14.53 6.99
N ILE A 422 -19.16 13.66 6.09
CA ILE A 422 -19.34 12.22 6.39
C ILE A 422 -18.01 11.60 6.81
N SER A 423 -16.92 11.93 6.13
CA SER A 423 -15.56 11.44 6.46
C SER A 423 -15.16 11.79 7.89
N ILE A 424 -15.43 13.02 8.38
CA ILE A 424 -15.15 13.43 9.75
C ILE A 424 -15.82 12.50 10.77
N PHE A 425 -17.12 12.24 10.60
CA PHE A 425 -17.87 11.37 11.53
C PHE A 425 -17.38 9.93 11.47
N ILE A 426 -17.08 9.41 10.29
CA ILE A 426 -16.57 8.05 10.11
C ILE A 426 -15.19 7.92 10.75
N GLU A 427 -14.30 8.88 10.53
CA GLU A 427 -12.96 8.87 11.10
C GLU A 427 -12.99 8.86 12.63
N LEU A 428 -13.85 9.67 13.23
CA LEU A 428 -14.06 9.65 14.67
C LEU A 428 -14.64 8.32 15.17
N SER A 429 -15.48 7.65 14.37
CA SER A 429 -16.06 6.34 14.72
C SER A 429 -15.03 5.20 14.75
N VAL A 430 -13.91 5.32 14.08
CA VAL A 430 -12.81 4.34 14.11
C VAL A 430 -12.20 4.26 15.52
N ILE A 431 -12.18 5.34 16.28
CA ILE A 431 -11.59 5.40 17.63
C ILE A 431 -12.23 4.37 18.57
N PRO A 432 -13.56 4.38 18.82
CA PRO A 432 -14.20 3.39 19.70
C PRO A 432 -14.11 1.96 19.15
N LEU A 433 -14.25 1.76 17.85
CA LEU A 433 -14.07 0.44 17.22
C LEU A 433 -12.71 -0.14 17.55
N TYR A 434 -11.69 0.68 17.43
CA TYR A 434 -10.32 0.28 17.67
C TYR A 434 -10.05 0.00 19.16
N ALA A 435 -10.54 0.85 20.04
CA ALA A 435 -10.43 0.64 21.49
C ALA A 435 -11.10 -0.68 21.92
N ILE A 436 -12.29 -1.00 21.39
CA ILE A 436 -13.01 -2.25 21.66
C ILE A 436 -12.20 -3.44 21.11
N ALA A 437 -11.69 -3.35 19.88
CA ALA A 437 -10.88 -4.41 19.26
C ALA A 437 -9.64 -4.74 20.09
N ILE A 438 -8.88 -3.71 20.50
CA ILE A 438 -7.67 -3.89 21.32
C ILE A 438 -8.01 -4.50 22.66
N LYS A 439 -9.04 -3.99 23.35
CA LYS A 439 -9.48 -4.53 24.66
C LYS A 439 -9.84 -6.01 24.55
N ALA A 440 -10.57 -6.39 23.51
CA ALA A 440 -10.98 -7.77 23.27
C ALA A 440 -9.80 -8.66 22.86
N LEU A 441 -8.84 -8.15 22.07
CA LEU A 441 -7.69 -8.93 21.57
C LEU A 441 -6.51 -8.98 22.54
N LYS A 442 -6.43 -8.07 23.51
CA LYS A 442 -5.29 -7.99 24.47
C LYS A 442 -4.91 -9.33 25.11
N PRO A 443 -5.87 -10.21 25.53
CA PRO A 443 -5.53 -11.53 26.10
C PRO A 443 -4.90 -12.51 25.11
N TYR A 444 -5.08 -12.29 23.79
CA TYR A 444 -4.68 -13.19 22.71
C TYR A 444 -3.47 -12.70 21.92
N MET A 445 -2.98 -11.51 22.24
CA MET A 445 -1.81 -10.95 21.56
C MET A 445 -0.54 -11.73 21.92
N ALA A 446 0.16 -12.18 20.91
CA ALA A 446 1.45 -12.88 21.04
C ALA A 446 2.56 -11.96 21.59
N GLU A 447 2.40 -10.65 21.46
CA GLU A 447 3.30 -9.62 21.98
C GLU A 447 2.48 -8.61 22.79
N LYS A 448 2.87 -8.36 24.04
CA LYS A 448 2.13 -7.43 24.94
C LYS A 448 2.10 -6.01 24.33
N VAL A 449 0.94 -5.38 24.47
CA VAL A 449 0.75 -3.95 24.23
C VAL A 449 0.85 -3.28 25.60
N ASP A 450 1.92 -2.52 25.81
CA ASP A 450 2.13 -1.72 27.03
C ASP A 450 1.22 -0.48 27.03
#